data_855eedde3bf90d4c4e532abad41b15f0
#
_entry.id   855eedde3bf90d4c4e532abad41b15f0
#
_cell.length_a   1.000
_cell.length_b   1.000
_cell.length_c   1.000
_cell.angle_alpha   90.00
_cell.angle_beta   90.00
_cell.angle_gamma   90.00
#
_symmetry.space_group_name_H-M   'P 1'
#
loop_
_entity.id
_entity.type
_entity.pdbx_description
1 polymer ?
#
loop_
_entity_poly.entity_id
_entity_poly.type
_entity_poly.pdbx_seq_one_letter_code
_entity_poly.pdbx_strand_id
1 'polypeptide(L)'
;MKEKLIYSRTCVYNINYHVVWSVKYRRKILSAEIEIYLKELVQKIASDKGFTVHLFEVGEGDHIHCFVSAPPKLSVTDIVKYLKGITGRKLFEKYPAIRQKLWKGQLWNHSYYVETIGSVSEENIRRYIEHQSKSY
;
A
#
# COMPACT_ATOMS: atom_id res chain seq x y z
N MET A 1 -8.01 12.30 21.23
CA MET A 1 -6.97 12.54 20.23
C MET A 1 -7.59 13.29 19.06
N LYS A 2 -6.97 14.38 18.65
CA LYS A 2 -7.49 15.14 17.51
C LYS A 2 -7.19 14.44 16.21
N GLU A 3 -8.16 14.37 15.32
CA GLU A 3 -7.94 13.90 13.97
C GLU A 3 -7.01 14.86 13.23
N LYS A 4 -6.14 14.29 12.39
CA LYS A 4 -5.25 15.11 11.57
C LYS A 4 -5.99 15.59 10.34
N LEU A 5 -6.26 16.87 10.26
CA LEU A 5 -6.85 17.50 9.08
C LEU A 5 -5.74 17.89 8.11
N ILE A 6 -6.00 17.71 6.83
CA ILE A 6 -5.08 18.13 5.78
C ILE A 6 -5.68 19.32 5.07
N TYR A 7 -4.86 20.35 4.87
CA TYR A 7 -5.28 21.60 4.24
C TYR A 7 -4.70 21.68 2.84
N SER A 8 -5.55 21.88 1.88
CA SER A 8 -5.14 22.21 0.53
C SER A 8 -5.62 23.61 0.17
N ARG A 9 -5.30 24.08 -1.03
CA ARG A 9 -5.68 25.42 -1.47
C ARG A 9 -7.19 25.66 -1.41
N THR A 10 -7.99 24.66 -1.75
CA THR A 10 -9.43 24.80 -1.92
C THR A 10 -10.26 23.94 -0.98
N CYS A 11 -9.64 23.11 -0.17
CA CYS A 11 -10.40 22.27 0.75
C CYS A 11 -9.57 21.81 1.95
N VAL A 12 -10.29 21.40 2.98
CA VAL A 12 -9.72 20.73 4.15
C VAL A 12 -10.30 19.33 4.15
N TYR A 13 -9.47 18.31 4.35
CA TYR A 13 -9.94 16.94 4.27
C TYR A 13 -9.26 16.03 5.29
N ASN A 14 -9.94 14.93 5.56
CA ASN A 14 -9.43 13.84 6.38
C ASN A 14 -9.97 12.55 5.77
N ILE A 15 -9.33 12.11 4.70
CA ILE A 15 -9.75 10.95 3.93
C ILE A 15 -8.63 9.92 3.99
N ASN A 16 -8.90 8.80 4.64
CA ASN A 16 -7.90 7.78 4.93
C ASN A 16 -8.43 6.41 4.56
N TYR A 17 -7.53 5.57 4.04
CA TYR A 17 -7.86 4.22 3.62
C TYR A 17 -6.84 3.22 4.16
N HIS A 18 -7.34 2.04 4.48
CA HIS A 18 -6.51 0.86 4.69
C HIS A 18 -6.68 -0.02 3.45
N VAL A 19 -5.58 -0.27 2.76
CA VAL A 19 -5.57 -1.06 1.52
C VAL A 19 -4.74 -2.31 1.76
N VAL A 20 -5.27 -3.46 1.32
CA VAL A 20 -4.56 -4.75 1.45
C VAL A 20 -4.56 -5.42 0.08
N TRP A 21 -3.41 -5.91 -0.34
CA TRP A 21 -3.33 -6.75 -1.55
C TRP A 21 -2.23 -7.79 -1.39
N SER A 22 -2.31 -8.83 -2.21
CA SER A 22 -1.41 -9.98 -2.08
C SER A 22 -0.63 -10.25 -3.35
N VAL A 23 0.45 -10.98 -3.19
CA VAL A 23 1.21 -11.56 -4.30
C VAL A 23 0.33 -12.59 -5.00
N LYS A 24 0.45 -12.67 -6.32
CA LYS A 24 -0.27 -13.67 -7.13
C LYS A 24 -0.01 -15.07 -6.58
N TYR A 25 -1.08 -15.82 -6.35
CA TYR A 25 -1.04 -17.16 -5.74
C TYR A 25 -0.44 -17.18 -4.33
N ARG A 26 -0.37 -16.05 -3.65
CA ARG A 26 0.19 -15.92 -2.30
C ARG A 26 1.62 -16.47 -2.20
N ARG A 27 2.40 -16.29 -3.25
CA ARG A 27 3.81 -16.68 -3.24
C ARG A 27 4.60 -15.83 -2.26
N LYS A 28 5.42 -16.46 -1.44
CA LYS A 28 6.19 -15.78 -0.39
C LYS A 28 7.50 -15.24 -0.94
N ILE A 29 7.41 -14.21 -1.77
CA ILE A 29 8.58 -13.62 -2.44
C ILE A 29 9.02 -12.29 -1.83
N LEU A 30 8.24 -11.73 -0.91
CA LEU A 30 8.51 -10.42 -0.35
C LEU A 30 9.46 -10.55 0.85
N SER A 31 10.76 -10.60 0.57
CA SER A 31 11.80 -10.68 1.60
C SER A 31 11.97 -9.35 2.31
N ALA A 32 12.75 -9.33 3.39
CA ALA A 32 13.07 -8.10 4.11
C ALA A 32 13.76 -7.07 3.22
N GLU A 33 14.64 -7.51 2.33
CA GLU A 33 15.31 -6.63 1.38
C GLU A 33 14.31 -5.98 0.42
N ILE A 34 13.39 -6.77 -0.11
CA ILE A 34 12.34 -6.29 -1.01
C ILE A 34 11.40 -5.34 -0.28
N GLU A 35 11.07 -5.63 0.96
CA GLU A 35 10.24 -4.74 1.77
C GLU A 35 10.87 -3.36 1.92
N ILE A 36 12.16 -3.29 2.21
CA ILE A 36 12.88 -2.02 2.31
C ILE A 36 12.80 -1.24 1.00
N TYR A 37 13.04 -1.91 -0.10
CA TYR A 37 12.95 -1.29 -1.43
C TYR A 37 11.54 -0.76 -1.72
N LEU A 38 10.52 -1.56 -1.43
CA LEU A 38 9.13 -1.17 -1.68
C LEU A 38 8.70 0.01 -0.80
N LYS A 39 9.14 0.05 0.46
CA LYS A 39 8.83 1.17 1.35
C LYS A 39 9.35 2.50 0.81
N GLU A 40 10.57 2.50 0.29
CA GLU A 40 11.13 3.70 -0.34
C GLU A 40 10.39 4.06 -1.62
N LEU A 41 10.09 3.07 -2.43
CA LEU A 41 9.42 3.28 -3.72
C LEU A 41 8.02 3.85 -3.54
N VAL A 42 7.22 3.32 -2.60
CA VAL A 42 5.85 3.82 -2.41
C VAL A 42 5.83 5.26 -1.92
N GLN A 43 6.84 5.70 -1.17
CA GLN A 43 6.93 7.10 -0.76
C GLN A 43 7.15 8.02 -1.98
N LYS A 44 7.97 7.58 -2.92
CA LYS A 44 8.18 8.34 -4.18
C LYS A 44 6.92 8.38 -5.02
N ILE A 45 6.23 7.26 -5.13
CA ILE A 45 4.96 7.18 -5.86
C ILE A 45 3.94 8.14 -5.26
N ALA A 46 3.79 8.11 -3.95
CA ALA A 46 2.84 8.97 -3.25
C ALA A 46 3.16 10.45 -3.45
N SER A 47 4.44 10.81 -3.33
CA SER A 47 4.89 12.17 -3.55
C SER A 47 4.58 12.64 -4.99
N ASP A 48 4.85 11.79 -5.97
CA ASP A 48 4.61 12.13 -7.38
C ASP A 48 3.13 12.24 -7.72
N LYS A 49 2.30 11.41 -7.12
CA LYS A 49 0.88 11.31 -7.47
C LYS A 49 -0.04 12.10 -6.54
N GLY A 50 0.48 12.69 -5.48
CA GLY A 50 -0.27 13.60 -4.64
C GLY A 50 -1.10 12.95 -3.54
N PHE A 51 -0.62 11.86 -2.97
CA PHE A 51 -1.21 11.27 -1.78
C PHE A 51 -0.13 10.94 -0.75
N THR A 52 -0.51 10.48 0.42
CA THR A 52 0.41 10.20 1.53
C THR A 52 0.32 8.75 1.93
N VAL A 53 1.46 8.07 2.03
CA VAL A 53 1.53 6.72 2.59
C VAL A 53 2.07 6.83 4.01
N HIS A 54 1.23 6.51 4.99
CA HIS A 54 1.60 6.57 6.41
C HIS A 54 2.29 5.31 6.88
N LEU A 55 1.89 4.17 6.31
CA LEU A 55 2.42 2.88 6.67
C LEU A 55 2.39 1.96 5.47
N PHE A 56 3.44 1.16 5.31
CA PHE A 56 3.51 0.10 4.32
C PHE A 56 4.20 -1.08 5.01
N GLU A 57 3.46 -2.17 5.21
CA GLU A 57 3.97 -3.35 5.89
C GLU A 57 3.75 -4.60 5.07
N VAL A 58 4.75 -5.47 5.06
CA VAL A 58 4.65 -6.80 4.44
C VAL A 58 4.20 -7.79 5.51
N GLY A 59 3.16 -8.58 5.22
CA GLY A 59 2.68 -9.64 6.07
C GLY A 59 3.03 -11.00 5.49
N GLU A 60 3.70 -11.83 6.27
CA GLU A 60 4.06 -13.22 5.94
C GLU A 60 4.80 -13.38 4.60
N GLY A 61 5.39 -12.32 4.09
CA GLY A 61 6.11 -12.35 2.82
C GLY A 61 5.24 -12.43 1.57
N ASP A 62 3.92 -12.38 1.70
CA ASP A 62 3.01 -12.61 0.58
C ASP A 62 1.91 -11.56 0.42
N HIS A 63 1.80 -10.59 1.30
CA HIS A 63 0.78 -9.54 1.18
C HIS A 63 1.24 -8.23 1.80
N ILE A 64 0.51 -7.16 1.47
CA ILE A 64 0.82 -5.80 1.86
C ILE A 64 -0.37 -5.21 2.63
N HIS A 65 -0.06 -4.50 3.71
CA HIS A 65 -0.98 -3.58 4.38
C HIS A 65 -0.46 -2.17 4.18
N CYS A 66 -1.32 -1.27 3.70
CA CYS A 66 -0.92 0.10 3.41
C CYS A 66 -1.98 1.07 3.94
N PHE A 67 -1.54 2.06 4.71
CA PHE A 67 -2.42 3.14 5.19
C PHE A 67 -2.12 4.40 4.41
N VAL A 68 -3.13 4.96 3.76
CA VAL A 68 -2.96 6.14 2.91
C VAL A 68 -3.95 7.23 3.27
N SER A 69 -3.53 8.48 3.10
CA SER A 69 -4.42 9.64 3.10
C SER A 69 -4.41 10.24 1.70
N ALA A 70 -5.56 10.66 1.22
CA ALA A 70 -5.66 11.16 -0.14
C ALA A 70 -6.61 12.35 -0.23
N PRO A 71 -6.33 13.30 -1.16
CA PRO A 71 -7.26 14.41 -1.41
C PRO A 71 -8.51 13.90 -2.12
N PRO A 72 -9.62 14.67 -2.03
CA PRO A 72 -10.89 14.27 -2.67
C PRO A 72 -10.81 14.01 -4.15
N LYS A 73 -9.87 14.64 -4.85
CA LYS A 73 -9.71 14.51 -6.31
C LYS A 73 -9.15 13.17 -6.75
N LEU A 74 -8.53 12.40 -5.84
CA LEU A 74 -7.97 11.09 -6.17
C LEU A 74 -8.93 9.99 -5.76
N SER A 75 -9.27 9.11 -6.71
CA SER A 75 -10.09 7.94 -6.40
C SER A 75 -9.25 6.85 -5.78
N VAL A 76 -9.87 5.99 -5.00
CA VAL A 76 -9.20 4.79 -4.46
C VAL A 76 -8.66 3.92 -5.59
N THR A 77 -9.43 3.77 -6.66
CA THR A 77 -9.02 2.99 -7.82
C THR A 77 -7.71 3.51 -8.40
N ASP A 78 -7.57 4.82 -8.55
CA ASP A 78 -6.33 5.41 -9.06
C ASP A 78 -5.16 5.19 -8.12
N ILE A 79 -5.37 5.36 -6.82
CA ILE A 79 -4.32 5.14 -5.81
C ILE A 79 -3.80 3.70 -5.87
N VAL A 80 -4.71 2.74 -5.87
CA VAL A 80 -4.35 1.32 -5.94
C VAL A 80 -3.64 1.00 -7.25
N LYS A 81 -4.11 1.57 -8.35
CA LYS A 81 -3.49 1.39 -9.66
C LYS A 81 -2.05 1.90 -9.67
N TYR A 82 -1.80 3.08 -9.12
CA TYR A 82 -0.44 3.61 -9.00
C TYR A 82 0.43 2.71 -8.14
N LEU A 83 -0.06 2.33 -6.96
CA LEU A 83 0.71 1.51 -6.03
C LEU A 83 1.04 0.14 -6.62
N LYS A 84 0.05 -0.58 -7.13
CA LYS A 84 0.28 -1.92 -7.66
C LYS A 84 1.01 -1.91 -9.00
N GLY A 85 0.62 -1.02 -9.91
CA GLY A 85 1.21 -0.99 -11.25
C GLY A 85 2.67 -0.62 -11.24
N ILE A 86 3.03 0.44 -10.53
CA ILE A 86 4.41 0.92 -10.51
C ILE A 86 5.31 0.00 -9.70
N THR A 87 4.84 -0.47 -8.52
CA THR A 87 5.65 -1.39 -7.71
C THR A 87 5.88 -2.71 -8.42
N GLY A 88 4.88 -3.24 -9.11
CA GLY A 88 5.02 -4.49 -9.85
C GLY A 88 6.07 -4.40 -10.94
N ARG A 89 6.00 -3.33 -11.75
CA ARG A 89 6.95 -3.12 -12.82
C ARG A 89 8.37 -2.90 -12.29
N LYS A 90 8.51 -2.02 -11.30
CA LYS A 90 9.83 -1.69 -10.73
C LYS A 90 10.47 -2.87 -10.02
N LEU A 91 9.67 -3.69 -9.36
CA LEU A 91 10.18 -4.86 -8.65
C LEU A 91 10.75 -5.88 -9.64
N PHE A 92 10.06 -6.12 -10.75
CA PHE A 92 10.56 -7.01 -11.80
C PHE A 92 11.83 -6.47 -12.47
N GLU A 93 11.94 -5.15 -12.62
CA GLU A 93 13.16 -4.54 -13.16
C GLU A 93 14.34 -4.73 -12.22
N LYS A 94 14.13 -4.53 -10.92
CA LYS A 94 15.22 -4.63 -9.94
C LYS A 94 15.57 -6.07 -9.59
N TYR A 95 14.58 -6.96 -9.56
CA TYR A 95 14.76 -8.35 -9.18
C TYR A 95 14.20 -9.28 -10.27
N PRO A 96 14.89 -9.39 -11.43
CA PRO A 96 14.34 -10.17 -12.54
C PRO A 96 14.03 -11.62 -12.20
N ALA A 97 14.77 -12.21 -11.26
CA ALA A 97 14.55 -13.60 -10.86
C ALA A 97 13.16 -13.84 -10.28
N ILE A 98 12.52 -12.83 -9.71
CA ILE A 98 11.17 -12.95 -9.14
C ILE A 98 10.16 -13.27 -10.25
N ARG A 99 10.32 -12.65 -11.41
CA ARG A 99 9.41 -12.85 -12.53
C ARG A 99 9.33 -14.31 -12.96
N GLN A 100 10.45 -15.02 -12.86
CA GLN A 100 10.50 -16.44 -13.23
C GLN A 100 9.72 -17.32 -12.25
N LYS A 101 9.54 -16.85 -11.01
CA LYS A 101 8.78 -17.59 -9.99
C LYS A 101 7.28 -17.38 -10.10
N LEU A 102 6.85 -16.46 -10.97
CA LEU A 102 5.44 -16.09 -11.10
C LEU A 102 4.96 -16.39 -12.51
N TRP A 103 3.98 -17.26 -12.59
CA TRP A 103 3.41 -17.66 -13.87
C TRP A 103 2.76 -16.47 -14.56
N LYS A 104 3.00 -16.32 -15.86
CA LYS A 104 2.54 -15.20 -16.70
C LYS A 104 3.09 -13.83 -16.29
N GLY A 105 4.11 -13.80 -15.43
CA GLY A 105 4.79 -12.56 -15.11
C GLY A 105 3.96 -11.50 -14.41
N GLN A 106 2.95 -11.89 -13.64
CA GLN A 106 2.15 -10.97 -12.82
C GLN A 106 2.57 -11.08 -11.37
N LEU A 107 2.96 -9.94 -10.78
CA LEU A 107 3.39 -9.91 -9.39
C LEU A 107 2.21 -9.96 -8.44
N TRP A 108 1.25 -9.05 -8.62
CA TRP A 108 0.14 -8.87 -7.69
C TRP A 108 -1.12 -9.58 -8.15
N ASN A 109 -1.89 -10.07 -7.19
CA ASN A 109 -3.24 -10.55 -7.46
C ASN A 109 -4.10 -9.41 -8.01
N HIS A 110 -5.11 -9.71 -8.81
CA HIS A 110 -5.98 -8.69 -9.40
C HIS A 110 -6.80 -7.95 -8.35
N SER A 111 -7.23 -8.64 -7.32
CA SER A 111 -8.10 -8.07 -6.30
C SER A 111 -7.32 -7.31 -5.24
N TYR A 112 -8.03 -6.50 -4.50
CA TYR A 112 -7.52 -5.82 -3.32
C TYR A 112 -8.69 -5.58 -2.36
N TYR A 113 -8.36 -5.41 -1.10
CA TYR A 113 -9.32 -5.00 -0.07
C TYR A 113 -9.05 -3.54 0.27
N VAL A 114 -10.11 -2.76 0.45
CA VAL A 114 -9.99 -1.37 0.90
C VAL A 114 -11.12 -1.06 1.87
N GLU A 115 -10.77 -0.34 2.94
CA GLU A 115 -11.74 0.22 3.85
C GLU A 115 -11.33 1.63 4.22
N THR A 116 -12.32 2.47 4.56
CA THR A 116 -12.05 3.80 5.10
C THR A 116 -11.69 3.69 6.57
N ILE A 117 -10.81 4.58 7.03
CA ILE A 117 -10.48 4.69 8.44
C ILE A 117 -10.62 6.15 8.87
N GLY A 118 -11.05 6.36 10.12
CA GLY A 118 -11.32 7.71 10.60
C GLY A 118 -10.09 8.54 10.88
N SER A 119 -8.99 7.88 11.25
CA SER A 119 -7.77 8.56 11.63
C SER A 119 -6.56 7.68 11.36
N VAL A 120 -5.44 8.30 10.98
CA VAL A 120 -4.17 7.61 10.77
C VAL A 120 -3.19 7.86 11.91
N SER A 121 -3.68 8.02 13.12
CA SER A 121 -2.83 8.13 14.29
C SER A 121 -2.04 6.82 14.49
N GLU A 122 -0.87 6.94 15.12
CA GLU A 122 -0.01 5.78 15.39
C GLU A 122 -0.76 4.67 16.12
N GLU A 123 -1.59 5.04 17.10
CA GLU A 123 -2.37 4.08 17.86
C GLU A 123 -3.38 3.33 16.99
N ASN A 124 -4.09 4.04 16.12
CA ASN A 124 -5.07 3.41 15.21
C ASN A 124 -4.39 2.49 14.22
N ILE A 125 -3.25 2.89 13.68
CA ILE A 125 -2.47 2.06 12.77
C ILE A 125 -2.07 0.76 13.48
N ARG A 126 -1.58 0.86 14.71
CA ARG A 126 -1.18 -0.31 15.50
C ARG A 126 -2.35 -1.26 15.71
N ARG A 127 -3.52 -0.74 16.08
CA ARG A 127 -4.72 -1.56 16.29
C ARG A 127 -5.13 -2.30 15.03
N TYR A 128 -5.09 -1.63 13.89
CA TYR A 128 -5.45 -2.24 12.61
C TYR A 128 -4.50 -3.38 12.27
N ILE A 129 -3.21 -3.19 12.44
CA ILE A 129 -2.22 -4.22 12.17
C ILE A 129 -2.44 -5.43 13.07
N GLU A 130 -2.61 -5.23 14.37
CA GLU A 130 -2.84 -6.31 15.33
C GLU A 130 -4.12 -7.08 15.01
N HIS A 131 -5.19 -6.36 14.66
CA HIS A 131 -6.45 -6.99 14.31
C HIS A 131 -6.34 -7.80 13.03
N GLN A 132 -5.74 -7.24 11.99
CA GLN A 132 -5.61 -7.90 10.70
C GLN A 132 -4.69 -9.11 10.76
N SER A 133 -3.63 -9.06 11.55
CA SER A 133 -2.72 -10.20 11.68
C SER A 133 -3.40 -11.41 12.31
N LYS A 134 -4.50 -11.21 13.04
CA LYS A 134 -5.31 -12.30 13.60
C LYS A 134 -6.36 -12.80 12.60
N SER A 135 -6.74 -11.97 11.63
CA SER A 135 -7.82 -12.27 10.69
C SER A 135 -7.30 -12.88 9.38
N TYR A 136 -6.06 -12.66 9.07
CA TYR A 136 -5.41 -13.18 7.87
C TYR A 136 -4.45 -14.31 8.25
#